data_5c22f6ff919ac21618d37159d923f22b
#
_entry.id   5c22f6ff919ac21618d37159d923f22b
#
_cell.length_a   1.000
_cell.length_b   1.000
_cell.length_c   1.000
_cell.angle_alpha   90.00
_cell.angle_beta   90.00
_cell.angle_gamma   90.00
#
_symmetry.space_group_name_H-M   'P 1'
#
loop_
_entity.id
_entity.type
_entity.pdbx_description
1 polymer ?
#
loop_
_entity_poly.entity_id
_entity_poly.type
_entity_poly.pdbx_seq_one_letter_code
_entity_poly.pdbx_strand_id
1 'polypeptide(L)'
;IAFEEMLELASLGAKVLQTRSVELAMRYKVRLRVLSSFEDNNEKAGTLVCDEEEIVESNVVSGVAYSRDEAKMTLISVADRPGIAAAIFGPLSEAGVNVDMIVQNISEDGRTDMTFSCPVAEVARAERAMQAAMASGEINFHDLVADTDVAKVSVVGIGMRSHAGVAAQMFAALSAEGINIKVITTSEIKISVLIDRKYMELAVQALHDTFELEKSV
;
A
#
# COMPACT_ATOMS: atom_id res chain seq x y z
N ILE A 1 15.79 3.91 -11.45
CA ILE A 1 14.75 3.19 -10.70
C ILE A 1 14.32 1.96 -11.48
N ALA A 2 14.09 0.82 -10.79
CA ALA A 2 13.63 -0.41 -11.42
C ALA A 2 12.17 -0.33 -11.87
N PHE A 3 11.80 -1.14 -12.89
CA PHE A 3 10.40 -1.22 -13.32
C PHE A 3 9.45 -1.63 -12.20
N GLU A 4 9.86 -2.59 -11.35
CA GLU A 4 9.08 -3.07 -10.21
C GLU A 4 8.81 -1.96 -9.20
N GLU A 5 9.81 -1.15 -8.89
CA GLU A 5 9.66 0.00 -7.97
C GLU A 5 8.73 1.06 -8.55
N MET A 6 8.91 1.40 -9.83
CA MET A 6 8.06 2.38 -10.50
C MET A 6 6.61 1.87 -10.62
N LEU A 7 6.42 0.56 -10.84
CA LEU A 7 5.09 -0.06 -10.87
C LEU A 7 4.39 0.05 -9.52
N GLU A 8 5.10 -0.26 -8.43
CA GLU A 8 4.59 -0.10 -7.06
C GLU A 8 4.28 1.37 -6.76
N LEU A 9 5.19 2.29 -7.03
CA LEU A 9 4.96 3.72 -6.79
C LEU A 9 3.74 4.23 -7.58
N ALA A 10 3.59 3.84 -8.85
CA ALA A 10 2.47 4.23 -9.68
C ALA A 10 1.13 3.67 -9.15
N SER A 11 1.12 2.41 -8.68
CA SER A 11 -0.06 1.77 -8.11
C SER A 11 -0.46 2.36 -6.76
N LEU A 12 0.50 2.84 -6.00
CA LEU A 12 0.32 3.40 -4.65
C LEU A 12 -0.04 4.90 -4.64
N GLY A 13 -0.16 5.53 -5.81
CA GLY A 13 -0.64 6.91 -5.92
C GLY A 13 0.40 7.96 -6.32
N ALA A 14 1.65 7.57 -6.61
CA ALA A 14 2.63 8.48 -7.21
C ALA A 14 2.27 8.76 -8.69
N LYS A 15 1.44 9.72 -8.95
CA LYS A 15 0.81 10.03 -10.25
C LYS A 15 1.79 10.52 -11.34
N VAL A 16 3.00 9.99 -11.39
CA VAL A 16 4.03 10.34 -12.37
C VAL A 16 3.82 9.56 -13.67
N LEU A 17 3.63 8.24 -13.56
CA LEU A 17 3.33 7.35 -14.68
C LEU A 17 2.05 6.57 -14.44
N GLN A 18 1.38 6.20 -15.53
CA GLN A 18 0.25 5.27 -15.46
C GLN A 18 0.77 3.85 -15.22
N THR A 19 0.18 3.13 -14.26
CA THR A 19 0.54 1.75 -13.92
C THR A 19 0.64 0.85 -15.14
N ARG A 20 -0.39 0.90 -16.03
CA ARG A 20 -0.42 0.12 -17.27
C ARG A 20 0.74 0.45 -18.23
N SER A 21 1.20 1.70 -18.26
CA SER A 21 2.31 2.09 -19.13
C SER A 21 3.63 1.51 -18.62
N VAL A 22 3.82 1.49 -17.29
CA VAL A 22 5.00 0.87 -16.65
C VAL A 22 4.98 -0.65 -16.87
N GLU A 23 3.82 -1.29 -16.67
CA GLU A 23 3.64 -2.73 -16.88
C GLU A 23 4.00 -3.14 -18.33
N LEU A 24 3.52 -2.39 -19.33
CA LEU A 24 3.86 -2.65 -20.74
C LEU A 24 5.35 -2.44 -21.02
N ALA A 25 5.93 -1.35 -20.51
CA ALA A 25 7.35 -1.07 -20.67
C ALA A 25 8.22 -2.18 -20.07
N MET A 26 7.91 -2.63 -18.86
CA MET A 26 8.53 -3.77 -18.18
C MET A 26 8.42 -5.05 -19.02
N ARG A 27 7.20 -5.38 -19.48
CA ARG A 27 6.96 -6.59 -20.28
C ARG A 27 7.76 -6.64 -21.57
N TYR A 28 7.90 -5.50 -22.24
CA TYR A 28 8.62 -5.39 -23.52
C TYR A 28 10.06 -4.89 -23.37
N LYS A 29 10.54 -4.73 -22.13
CA LYS A 29 11.89 -4.24 -21.81
C LYS A 29 12.22 -2.90 -22.48
N VAL A 30 11.24 -2.00 -22.52
CA VAL A 30 11.38 -0.65 -23.09
C VAL A 30 11.75 0.32 -21.98
N ARG A 31 12.98 0.83 -22.00
CA ARG A 31 13.41 1.87 -21.06
C ARG A 31 12.55 3.12 -21.18
N LEU A 32 12.11 3.65 -20.05
CA LEU A 32 11.39 4.91 -19.99
C LEU A 32 12.28 5.99 -19.37
N ARG A 33 12.17 7.21 -19.87
CA ARG A 33 12.82 8.37 -19.26
C ARG A 33 11.73 9.40 -18.89
N VAL A 34 11.67 9.75 -17.61
CA VAL A 34 10.78 10.77 -17.09
C VAL A 34 11.56 12.08 -16.97
N LEU A 35 11.09 13.12 -17.68
CA LEU A 35 11.71 14.43 -17.73
C LEU A 35 10.72 15.50 -17.28
N SER A 36 11.22 16.67 -16.82
CA SER A 36 10.38 17.83 -16.56
C SER A 36 9.82 18.38 -17.87
N SER A 37 8.51 18.63 -17.91
CA SER A 37 7.86 19.31 -19.05
C SER A 37 8.08 20.82 -19.08
N PHE A 38 8.71 21.39 -18.04
CA PHE A 38 8.96 22.84 -17.91
C PHE A 38 10.39 23.23 -18.28
N GLU A 39 11.25 22.26 -18.61
CA GLU A 39 12.65 22.50 -18.94
C GLU A 39 12.92 22.11 -20.41
N ASP A 40 13.44 23.06 -21.18
CA ASP A 40 13.77 22.84 -22.62
C ASP A 40 15.05 22.02 -22.86
N ASN A 41 15.76 21.62 -21.80
CA ASN A 41 17.07 21.01 -21.92
C ASN A 41 16.99 19.49 -21.75
N ASN A 42 16.96 18.77 -22.89
CA ASN A 42 17.02 17.31 -22.98
C ASN A 42 18.34 16.69 -22.46
N GLU A 43 19.31 17.51 -22.04
CA GLU A 43 20.61 17.06 -21.52
C GLU A 43 20.56 16.74 -20.02
N LYS A 44 19.54 17.17 -19.29
CA LYS A 44 19.40 16.81 -17.88
C LYS A 44 18.96 15.36 -17.73
N ALA A 45 19.54 14.69 -16.74
CA ALA A 45 19.44 13.25 -16.56
C ALA A 45 18.01 12.69 -16.43
N GLY A 46 17.08 13.41 -15.77
CA GLY A 46 15.74 12.91 -15.49
C GLY A 46 15.75 11.58 -14.74
N THR A 47 14.61 10.92 -14.60
CA THR A 47 14.52 9.59 -14.00
C THR A 47 14.48 8.52 -15.07
N LEU A 48 15.46 7.62 -15.09
CA LEU A 48 15.48 6.44 -15.94
C LEU A 48 14.73 5.30 -15.24
N VAL A 49 13.80 4.66 -15.94
CA VAL A 49 13.12 3.43 -15.53
C VAL A 49 13.58 2.30 -16.43
N CYS A 50 14.20 1.27 -15.85
CA CYS A 50 14.85 0.17 -16.55
C CYS A 50 14.80 -1.14 -15.76
N ASP A 51 15.36 -2.22 -16.30
CA ASP A 51 15.52 -3.48 -15.58
C ASP A 51 16.43 -3.31 -14.34
N GLU A 52 16.15 -4.04 -13.25
CA GLU A 52 16.95 -4.04 -12.02
C GLU A 52 18.43 -4.36 -12.29
N GLU A 53 18.69 -5.29 -13.20
CA GLU A 53 20.06 -5.70 -13.61
C GLU A 53 20.90 -4.55 -14.19
N GLU A 54 20.28 -3.48 -14.67
CA GLU A 54 20.96 -2.30 -15.21
C GLU A 54 21.31 -1.25 -14.14
N ILE A 55 20.85 -1.45 -12.91
CA ILE A 55 21.06 -0.51 -11.80
C ILE A 55 22.29 -0.96 -11.01
N VAL A 56 23.39 -0.21 -11.15
CA VAL A 56 24.69 -0.55 -10.53
C VAL A 56 24.71 -0.28 -9.02
N GLU A 57 23.98 0.75 -8.56
CA GLU A 57 23.83 1.10 -7.15
C GLU A 57 22.35 1.44 -6.92
N SER A 58 21.68 0.67 -6.07
CA SER A 58 20.31 0.97 -5.67
C SER A 58 20.29 1.55 -4.26
N ASN A 59 19.58 2.65 -4.08
CA ASN A 59 19.20 3.08 -2.75
C ASN A 59 18.34 1.98 -2.11
N VAL A 60 18.47 1.81 -0.80
CA VAL A 60 17.66 0.83 -0.06
C VAL A 60 16.16 1.14 -0.22
N VAL A 61 15.83 2.43 -0.23
CA VAL A 61 14.50 2.98 -0.48
C VAL A 61 14.57 3.94 -1.64
N SER A 62 13.72 3.75 -2.63
CA SER A 62 13.65 4.55 -3.85
C SER A 62 12.57 5.61 -3.83
N GLY A 63 11.59 5.50 -2.93
CA GLY A 63 10.54 6.49 -2.82
C GLY A 63 9.51 6.22 -1.75
N VAL A 64 8.74 7.28 -1.46
CA VAL A 64 7.55 7.25 -0.61
C VAL A 64 6.33 7.58 -1.46
N ALA A 65 5.31 6.74 -1.39
CA ALA A 65 4.01 6.97 -2.03
C ALA A 65 2.91 7.03 -0.97
N TYR A 66 1.80 7.69 -1.31
CA TYR A 66 0.65 7.77 -0.42
C TYR A 66 -0.67 7.75 -1.17
N SER A 67 -1.72 7.26 -0.49
CA SER A 67 -3.11 7.32 -0.95
C SER A 67 -3.99 7.93 0.14
N ARG A 68 -4.86 8.87 -0.26
CA ARG A 68 -5.91 9.45 0.59
C ARG A 68 -7.25 8.75 0.44
N ASP A 69 -7.39 7.96 -0.60
CA ASP A 69 -8.62 7.24 -0.93
C ASP A 69 -8.58 5.82 -0.35
N GLU A 70 -8.50 5.77 0.98
CA GLU A 70 -8.48 4.52 1.73
C GLU A 70 -9.51 4.54 2.86
N ALA A 71 -10.15 3.41 3.05
CA ALA A 71 -10.98 3.12 4.22
C ALA A 71 -10.52 1.80 4.83
N LYS A 72 -10.42 1.75 6.17
CA LYS A 72 -10.15 0.54 6.91
C LYS A 72 -11.48 -0.07 7.34
N MET A 73 -11.73 -1.31 6.97
CA MET A 73 -12.89 -2.08 7.39
C MET A 73 -12.46 -3.24 8.27
N THR A 74 -13.17 -3.45 9.38
CA THR A 74 -12.88 -4.53 10.31
C THR A 74 -14.17 -5.29 10.64
N LEU A 75 -14.17 -6.59 10.31
CA LEU A 75 -15.17 -7.52 10.82
C LEU A 75 -14.68 -8.04 12.16
N ILE A 76 -15.43 -7.77 13.21
CA ILE A 76 -15.07 -8.13 14.57
C ILE A 76 -15.64 -9.50 14.93
N SER A 77 -14.80 -10.36 15.54
CA SER A 77 -15.21 -11.63 16.11
C SER A 77 -15.85 -12.58 15.07
N VAL A 78 -15.15 -12.78 13.96
CA VAL A 78 -15.50 -13.77 12.93
C VAL A 78 -15.07 -15.16 13.40
N ALA A 79 -15.85 -16.21 13.10
CA ALA A 79 -15.45 -17.58 13.43
C ALA A 79 -14.18 -17.98 12.66
N ASP A 80 -13.11 -18.35 13.40
CA ASP A 80 -11.87 -18.83 12.78
C ASP A 80 -12.01 -20.28 12.34
N ARG A 81 -12.19 -20.46 11.04
CA ARG A 81 -12.37 -21.78 10.40
C ARG A 81 -11.81 -21.77 8.98
N PRO A 82 -11.38 -22.91 8.47
CA PRO A 82 -10.99 -23.02 7.06
C PRO A 82 -12.11 -22.52 6.13
N GLY A 83 -11.72 -21.69 5.15
CA GLY A 83 -12.63 -21.10 4.17
C GLY A 83 -13.25 -19.76 4.56
N ILE A 84 -13.03 -19.26 5.79
CA ILE A 84 -13.64 -17.98 6.23
C ILE A 84 -13.19 -16.79 5.36
N ALA A 85 -11.93 -16.73 4.98
CA ALA A 85 -11.43 -15.67 4.10
C ALA A 85 -12.16 -15.72 2.73
N ALA A 86 -12.35 -16.91 2.15
CA ALA A 86 -13.10 -17.06 0.90
C ALA A 86 -14.57 -16.60 1.05
N ALA A 87 -15.22 -16.93 2.17
CA ALA A 87 -16.58 -16.52 2.45
C ALA A 87 -16.72 -14.98 2.65
N ILE A 88 -15.67 -14.29 3.11
CA ILE A 88 -15.65 -12.83 3.26
C ILE A 88 -15.33 -12.16 1.93
N PHE A 89 -14.24 -12.56 1.26
CA PHE A 89 -13.74 -11.87 0.08
C PHE A 89 -14.45 -12.26 -1.21
N GLY A 90 -15.14 -13.40 -1.27
CA GLY A 90 -15.99 -13.81 -2.40
C GLY A 90 -17.10 -12.79 -2.68
N PRO A 91 -18.01 -12.52 -1.72
CA PRO A 91 -19.06 -11.52 -1.86
C PRO A 91 -18.54 -10.10 -2.14
N LEU A 92 -17.40 -9.71 -1.57
CA LEU A 92 -16.76 -8.42 -1.86
C LEU A 92 -16.32 -8.34 -3.32
N SER A 93 -15.68 -9.39 -3.83
CA SER A 93 -15.27 -9.47 -5.23
C SER A 93 -16.46 -9.44 -6.19
N GLU A 94 -17.53 -10.18 -5.92
CA GLU A 94 -18.77 -10.18 -6.70
C GLU A 94 -19.45 -8.81 -6.70
N ALA A 95 -19.35 -8.08 -5.59
CA ALA A 95 -19.81 -6.70 -5.48
C ALA A 95 -18.88 -5.69 -6.18
N GLY A 96 -17.74 -6.11 -6.74
CA GLY A 96 -16.76 -5.23 -7.38
C GLY A 96 -16.04 -4.31 -6.39
N VAL A 97 -15.77 -4.79 -5.17
CA VAL A 97 -14.98 -4.08 -4.16
C VAL A 97 -13.53 -4.49 -4.31
N ASN A 98 -12.66 -3.50 -4.53
CA ASN A 98 -11.21 -3.73 -4.55
C ASN A 98 -10.67 -3.72 -3.12
N VAL A 99 -10.07 -4.84 -2.74
CA VAL A 99 -9.45 -5.01 -1.41
C VAL A 99 -7.94 -4.99 -1.56
N ASP A 100 -7.26 -4.26 -0.66
CA ASP A 100 -5.80 -4.18 -0.65
C ASP A 100 -5.25 -4.80 0.65
N MET A 101 -4.91 -4.01 1.65
CA MET A 101 -4.29 -4.52 2.88
C MET A 101 -5.23 -5.48 3.61
N ILE A 102 -4.82 -6.74 3.77
CA ILE A 102 -5.61 -7.74 4.50
C ILE A 102 -4.80 -8.19 5.72
N VAL A 103 -5.41 -8.11 6.91
CA VAL A 103 -4.81 -8.56 8.17
C VAL A 103 -5.83 -9.41 8.93
N GLN A 104 -5.41 -10.59 9.31
CA GLN A 104 -6.17 -11.51 10.15
C GLN A 104 -5.40 -11.77 11.44
N ASN A 105 -6.04 -11.60 12.57
CA ASN A 105 -5.49 -11.98 13.88
C ASN A 105 -6.15 -13.27 14.35
N ILE A 106 -5.37 -14.19 14.88
CA ILE A 106 -5.87 -15.42 15.49
C ILE A 106 -6.06 -15.16 16.98
N SER A 107 -7.24 -15.45 17.53
CA SER A 107 -7.46 -15.41 18.97
C SER A 107 -7.63 -16.81 19.56
N GLU A 108 -7.38 -16.95 20.87
CA GLU A 108 -7.40 -18.25 21.56
C GLU A 108 -8.81 -18.86 21.67
N ASP A 109 -9.86 -18.07 21.49
CA ASP A 109 -11.26 -18.47 21.60
C ASP A 109 -11.88 -18.99 20.28
N GLY A 110 -11.07 -19.21 19.23
CA GLY A 110 -11.54 -19.67 17.92
C GLY A 110 -12.29 -18.59 17.13
N ARG A 111 -12.06 -17.32 17.46
CA ARG A 111 -12.57 -16.18 16.73
C ARG A 111 -11.40 -15.34 16.23
N THR A 112 -11.64 -14.54 15.20
CA THR A 112 -10.63 -13.64 14.62
C THR A 112 -11.27 -12.30 14.24
N ASP A 113 -10.47 -11.25 14.26
CA ASP A 113 -10.84 -10.01 13.59
C ASP A 113 -10.21 -10.01 12.19
N MET A 114 -11.04 -9.73 11.19
CA MET A 114 -10.57 -9.61 9.82
C MET A 114 -10.61 -8.14 9.42
N THR A 115 -9.43 -7.56 9.19
CA THR A 115 -9.28 -6.18 8.74
C THR A 115 -8.82 -6.14 7.30
N PHE A 116 -9.42 -5.26 6.50
CA PHE A 116 -8.97 -4.98 5.14
C PHE A 116 -9.13 -3.50 4.80
N SER A 117 -8.44 -3.02 3.77
CA SER A 117 -8.67 -1.69 3.21
C SER A 117 -9.35 -1.78 1.85
N CYS A 118 -10.11 -0.73 1.53
CA CYS A 118 -10.73 -0.52 0.23
C CYS A 118 -10.85 0.99 -0.06
N PRO A 119 -11.09 1.40 -1.32
CA PRO A 119 -11.39 2.79 -1.65
C PRO A 119 -12.61 3.32 -0.87
N VAL A 120 -12.55 4.57 -0.41
CA VAL A 120 -13.65 5.20 0.36
C VAL A 120 -15.00 5.11 -0.38
N ALA A 121 -14.99 5.30 -1.69
CA ALA A 121 -16.18 5.21 -2.52
C ALA A 121 -16.84 3.83 -2.54
N GLU A 122 -16.12 2.78 -2.13
CA GLU A 122 -16.58 1.39 -2.14
C GLU A 122 -17.13 0.91 -0.78
N VAL A 123 -16.92 1.67 0.30
CA VAL A 123 -17.32 1.32 1.66
C VAL A 123 -18.79 0.89 1.74
N ALA A 124 -19.70 1.73 1.26
CA ALA A 124 -21.15 1.42 1.33
C ALA A 124 -21.51 0.15 0.53
N ARG A 125 -20.76 -0.21 -0.49
CA ARG A 125 -20.94 -1.44 -1.27
C ARG A 125 -20.39 -2.64 -0.52
N ALA A 126 -19.23 -2.49 0.11
CA ALA A 126 -18.63 -3.50 0.96
C ALA A 126 -19.52 -3.82 2.17
N GLU A 127 -20.06 -2.82 2.85
CA GLU A 127 -21.01 -3.01 3.98
C GLU A 127 -22.23 -3.81 3.55
N ARG A 128 -22.86 -3.46 2.42
CA ARG A 128 -24.03 -4.20 1.91
C ARG A 128 -23.69 -5.65 1.59
N ALA A 129 -22.53 -5.92 0.97
CA ALA A 129 -22.10 -7.26 0.66
C ALA A 129 -21.89 -8.10 1.91
N MET A 130 -21.26 -7.54 2.95
CA MET A 130 -21.05 -8.22 4.23
C MET A 130 -22.36 -8.48 4.98
N GLN A 131 -23.27 -7.52 4.99
CA GLN A 131 -24.59 -7.70 5.61
C GLN A 131 -25.41 -8.77 4.89
N ALA A 132 -25.36 -8.84 3.56
CA ALA A 132 -26.04 -9.88 2.78
C ALA A 132 -25.46 -11.28 3.06
N ALA A 133 -24.15 -11.41 3.12
CA ALA A 133 -23.45 -12.66 3.46
C ALA A 133 -23.75 -13.12 4.91
N MET A 134 -23.90 -12.19 5.83
CA MET A 134 -24.35 -12.48 7.20
C MET A 134 -25.82 -12.94 7.22
N ALA A 135 -26.69 -12.28 6.48
CA ALA A 135 -28.12 -12.62 6.42
C ALA A 135 -28.37 -14.00 5.77
N SER A 136 -27.52 -14.41 4.82
CA SER A 136 -27.56 -15.77 4.21
C SER A 136 -26.99 -16.86 5.12
N GLY A 137 -26.33 -16.49 6.22
CA GLY A 137 -25.67 -17.44 7.13
C GLY A 137 -24.31 -17.93 6.64
N GLU A 138 -23.78 -17.36 5.58
CA GLU A 138 -22.48 -17.72 5.01
C GLU A 138 -21.31 -17.31 5.93
N ILE A 139 -21.42 -16.12 6.52
CA ILE A 139 -20.50 -15.60 7.54
C ILE A 139 -21.25 -15.17 8.79
N ASN A 140 -20.54 -15.12 9.93
CA ASN A 140 -21.04 -14.57 11.17
C ASN A 140 -19.96 -13.72 11.82
N PHE A 141 -20.29 -12.49 12.14
CA PHE A 141 -19.41 -11.53 12.84
C PHE A 141 -20.24 -10.74 13.87
N HIS A 142 -19.55 -10.21 14.87
CA HIS A 142 -20.22 -9.44 15.92
C HIS A 142 -20.56 -8.01 15.45
N ASP A 143 -19.60 -7.37 14.76
CA ASP A 143 -19.74 -5.99 14.28
C ASP A 143 -18.91 -5.77 13.01
N LEU A 144 -19.28 -4.75 12.25
CA LEU A 144 -18.55 -4.27 11.08
C LEU A 144 -18.25 -2.78 11.26
N VAL A 145 -16.98 -2.47 11.46
CA VAL A 145 -16.52 -1.11 11.70
C VAL A 145 -15.77 -0.60 10.46
N ALA A 146 -16.19 0.56 9.95
CA ALA A 146 -15.52 1.29 8.87
C ALA A 146 -14.89 2.58 9.41
N ASP A 147 -13.60 2.78 9.12
CA ASP A 147 -12.86 4.00 9.41
C ASP A 147 -12.41 4.62 8.08
N THR A 148 -13.03 5.72 7.70
CA THR A 148 -12.76 6.44 6.44
C THR A 148 -11.77 7.59 6.63
N ASP A 149 -11.31 7.86 7.85
CA ASP A 149 -10.34 8.93 8.14
C ASP A 149 -8.90 8.37 8.25
N VAL A 150 -8.55 7.53 7.31
CA VAL A 150 -7.22 6.95 7.18
C VAL A 150 -6.55 7.33 5.88
N ALA A 151 -5.22 7.25 5.87
CA ALA A 151 -4.40 7.33 4.67
C ALA A 151 -3.38 6.20 4.67
N LYS A 152 -3.06 5.69 3.49
CA LYS A 152 -1.99 4.73 3.28
C LYS A 152 -0.71 5.47 2.93
N VAL A 153 0.38 5.15 3.63
CA VAL A 153 1.74 5.63 3.32
C VAL A 153 2.62 4.41 3.12
N SER A 154 3.38 4.43 2.04
CA SER A 154 4.19 3.28 1.61
C SER A 154 5.61 3.70 1.28
N VAL A 155 6.57 2.94 1.76
CA VAL A 155 7.98 3.02 1.40
C VAL A 155 8.27 1.92 0.40
N VAL A 156 8.94 2.25 -0.71
CA VAL A 156 9.23 1.33 -1.82
C VAL A 156 10.72 1.35 -2.11
N GLY A 157 11.30 0.18 -2.31
CA GLY A 157 12.70 0.03 -2.72
C GLY A 157 13.13 -1.43 -2.86
N ILE A 158 13.76 -1.80 -3.96
CA ILE A 158 14.33 -3.15 -4.18
C ILE A 158 15.45 -3.48 -3.20
N GLY A 159 16.16 -2.47 -2.69
CA GLY A 159 17.23 -2.65 -1.71
C GLY A 159 16.74 -3.24 -0.38
N MET A 160 15.44 -3.18 -0.10
CA MET A 160 14.85 -3.80 1.11
C MET A 160 15.01 -5.33 1.13
N ARG A 161 15.13 -5.99 -0.02
CA ARG A 161 15.38 -7.45 -0.12
C ARG A 161 16.65 -7.87 0.59
N SER A 162 17.68 -7.03 0.58
CA SER A 162 19.02 -7.33 1.10
C SER A 162 19.40 -6.56 2.36
N HIS A 163 18.58 -5.59 2.78
CA HIS A 163 18.88 -4.72 3.91
C HIS A 163 17.84 -4.86 5.02
N ALA A 164 18.24 -5.50 6.11
CA ALA A 164 17.43 -5.54 7.32
C ALA A 164 17.35 -4.14 7.98
N GLY A 165 16.22 -3.84 8.60
CA GLY A 165 16.08 -2.63 9.43
C GLY A 165 15.28 -1.50 8.82
N VAL A 166 14.89 -1.55 7.54
CA VAL A 166 14.06 -0.50 6.90
C VAL A 166 12.72 -0.33 7.64
N ALA A 167 12.07 -1.42 8.02
CA ALA A 167 10.85 -1.37 8.82
C ALA A 167 11.06 -0.66 10.17
N ALA A 168 12.16 -0.99 10.85
CA ALA A 168 12.48 -0.36 12.13
C ALA A 168 12.74 1.15 11.99
N GLN A 169 13.44 1.57 10.95
CA GLN A 169 13.69 2.98 10.65
C GLN A 169 12.37 3.71 10.33
N MET A 170 11.52 3.12 9.48
CA MET A 170 10.21 3.66 9.16
C MET A 170 9.34 3.85 10.41
N PHE A 171 9.26 2.83 11.27
CA PHE A 171 8.44 2.90 12.48
C PHE A 171 9.03 3.88 13.51
N ALA A 172 10.35 3.97 13.64
CA ALA A 172 11.00 4.95 14.49
C ALA A 172 10.74 6.39 14.04
N ALA A 173 10.81 6.66 12.73
CA ALA A 173 10.49 7.96 12.16
C ALA A 173 9.04 8.39 12.45
N LEU A 174 8.07 7.50 12.19
CA LEU A 174 6.66 7.76 12.48
C LEU A 174 6.40 7.96 13.97
N SER A 175 7.06 7.17 14.82
CA SER A 175 6.95 7.30 16.28
C SER A 175 7.51 8.61 16.80
N ALA A 176 8.62 9.11 16.24
CA ALA A 176 9.21 10.40 16.61
C ALA A 176 8.26 11.57 16.35
N GLU A 177 7.43 11.48 15.32
CA GLU A 177 6.39 12.45 14.97
C GLU A 177 5.06 12.20 15.71
N GLY A 178 5.00 11.24 16.62
CA GLY A 178 3.78 10.90 17.36
C GLY A 178 2.67 10.29 16.49
N ILE A 179 3.02 9.69 15.36
CA ILE A 179 2.08 9.09 14.42
C ILE A 179 1.82 7.63 14.79
N ASN A 180 0.56 7.32 15.14
CA ASN A 180 0.15 5.96 15.42
C ASN A 180 -0.16 5.18 14.13
N ILE A 181 0.25 3.91 14.09
CA ILE A 181 0.02 3.01 12.96
C ILE A 181 -1.19 2.12 13.28
N LYS A 182 -2.16 2.06 12.36
CA LYS A 182 -3.38 1.26 12.48
C LYS A 182 -3.27 -0.12 11.83
N VAL A 183 -2.56 -0.21 10.71
CA VAL A 183 -2.35 -1.45 9.95
C VAL A 183 -0.96 -1.41 9.34
N ILE A 184 -0.30 -2.55 9.25
CA ILE A 184 0.99 -2.73 8.57
C ILE A 184 0.85 -3.89 7.60
N THR A 185 1.35 -3.71 6.38
CA THR A 185 1.57 -4.79 5.43
C THR A 185 2.94 -4.65 4.78
N THR A 186 3.56 -5.76 4.44
CA THR A 186 4.90 -5.79 3.83
C THR A 186 4.93 -6.72 2.64
N SER A 187 5.79 -6.38 1.68
CA SER A 187 6.27 -7.27 0.63
C SER A 187 7.79 -7.22 0.58
N GLU A 188 8.42 -7.86 -0.39
CA GLU A 188 9.88 -7.84 -0.56
C GLU A 188 10.44 -6.44 -0.84
N ILE A 189 9.66 -5.58 -1.49
CA ILE A 189 10.09 -4.25 -1.96
C ILE A 189 9.21 -3.12 -1.44
N LYS A 190 8.28 -3.40 -0.52
CA LYS A 190 7.32 -2.41 -0.04
C LYS A 190 6.94 -2.63 1.42
N ILE A 191 6.83 -1.54 2.17
CA ILE A 191 6.22 -1.50 3.49
C ILE A 191 5.12 -0.45 3.45
N SER A 192 3.89 -0.84 3.73
CA SER A 192 2.73 0.05 3.75
C SER A 192 2.12 0.10 5.14
N VAL A 193 1.72 1.31 5.56
CA VAL A 193 1.02 1.54 6.80
C VAL A 193 -0.27 2.33 6.57
N LEU A 194 -1.31 2.02 7.33
CA LEU A 194 -2.46 2.92 7.50
C LEU A 194 -2.25 3.75 8.75
N ILE A 195 -2.45 5.05 8.62
CA ILE A 195 -2.37 6.05 9.69
C ILE A 195 -3.61 6.95 9.65
N ASP A 196 -3.83 7.77 10.67
CA ASP A 196 -4.85 8.82 10.59
C ASP A 196 -4.52 9.79 9.44
N ARG A 197 -5.53 10.09 8.61
CA ARG A 197 -5.38 10.92 7.39
C ARG A 197 -4.74 12.27 7.66
N LYS A 198 -5.02 12.88 8.81
CA LYS A 198 -4.47 14.19 9.21
C LYS A 198 -2.93 14.22 9.30
N TYR A 199 -2.29 13.07 9.52
CA TYR A 199 -0.84 12.98 9.66
C TYR A 199 -0.13 12.60 8.35
N MET A 200 -0.85 12.41 7.26
CA MET A 200 -0.28 11.87 6.02
C MET A 200 0.88 12.72 5.48
N GLU A 201 0.73 14.04 5.41
CA GLU A 201 1.78 14.93 4.88
C GLU A 201 3.02 14.92 5.78
N LEU A 202 2.82 14.94 7.11
CA LEU A 202 3.90 14.85 8.08
C LEU A 202 4.63 13.50 7.98
N ALA A 203 3.90 12.40 7.82
CA ALA A 203 4.48 11.08 7.65
C ALA A 203 5.34 10.98 6.39
N VAL A 204 4.83 11.50 5.26
CA VAL A 204 5.57 11.50 3.98
C VAL A 204 6.86 12.29 4.12
N GLN A 205 6.81 13.47 4.72
CA GLN A 205 8.01 14.30 4.93
C GLN A 205 9.02 13.61 5.86
N ALA A 206 8.58 13.11 7.01
CA ALA A 206 9.46 12.42 7.96
C ALA A 206 10.15 11.20 7.34
N LEU A 207 9.44 10.43 6.52
CA LEU A 207 10.00 9.28 5.82
C LEU A 207 10.95 9.68 4.69
N HIS A 208 10.61 10.74 3.93
CA HIS A 208 11.47 11.29 2.89
C HIS A 208 12.83 11.73 3.47
N ASP A 209 12.81 12.44 4.60
CA ASP A 209 14.01 12.89 5.29
C ASP A 209 14.81 11.72 5.89
N THR A 210 14.12 10.76 6.51
CA THR A 210 14.73 9.58 7.14
C THR A 210 15.48 8.70 6.15
N PHE A 211 14.94 8.55 4.93
CA PHE A 211 15.56 7.76 3.88
C PHE A 211 16.40 8.61 2.91
N GLU A 212 16.64 9.89 3.23
CA GLU A 212 17.52 10.81 2.50
C GLU A 212 17.20 10.91 0.99
N LEU A 213 15.91 10.88 0.63
CA LEU A 213 15.49 10.78 -0.77
C LEU A 213 15.83 12.02 -1.62
N GLU A 214 16.14 13.17 -1.00
CA GLU A 214 16.66 14.34 -1.72
C GLU A 214 18.10 14.16 -2.24
N LYS A 215 18.87 13.28 -1.61
CA LYS A 215 20.30 13.07 -1.96
C LYS A 215 20.51 12.04 -3.07
N SER A 216 19.42 11.47 -3.55
CA SER A 216 19.46 10.43 -4.60
C SER A 216 19.62 11.06 -5.98
N VAL A 217 20.84 11.40 -6.37
CA VAL A 217 21.18 11.82 -7.74
C VAL A 217 22.30 10.96 -8.27
#